data_d4730ac4fe15eacac95751362b960e63
#
_entry.id   d4730ac4fe15eacac95751362b960e63
#
_cell.length_a   1.000
_cell.length_b   1.000
_cell.length_c   1.000
_cell.angle_alpha   90.00
_cell.angle_beta   90.00
_cell.angle_gamma   90.00
#
_symmetry.space_group_name_H-M   'P 1'
#
loop_
_entity.id
_entity.type
_entity.pdbx_description
1 polymer ?
#
loop_
_entity_poly.entity_id
_entity_poly.type
_entity_poly.pdbx_seq_one_letter_code
_entity_poly.pdbx_strand_id
1 'polypeptide(L)'
;MSKGRVLIVTYVFPPEEGGVGMAAYEMAYSLSSLGWDIHVLTRPLDSPDESFRSRPYSPLTTLPDTLTKDSARLREYLDGFLKDFRPDVIIYHSWADWCREELLDAARDSGIPFFLRSHGAATNFRSFFRFNYPPFFGLKKWLRSFFQIRRNILNVCRKSPLNRLVFLDPYGTLFKSFDYYCASRSKLAHYSCIPNTFPALKRTAPFFREKYGLSSAPVFTCPAGASMRKRQLLFIRHVKRSRLRHIIFLFLIPQRNAYAEQMEQAIGDDPRFRILYRLPRLEVEAAIMESDAVFLYSYQEQQPLSILEAMSCGVPWFAPDAGALSTLEGGIVLKNASPSALEKAVESLTDEKTRKLLGSKGRRQWEARFAPDAVNQEWEQLLFSSIRPEGKPPFASSIVREHLPTC
;
A
#
# COMPACT_ATOMS: atom_id res chain seq x y z
N MET A 1 -18.47 -12.83 -22.47
CA MET A 1 -19.30 -12.94 -21.25
C MET A 1 -18.43 -12.53 -20.06
N SER A 2 -18.97 -11.75 -19.10
CA SER A 2 -18.26 -11.38 -17.88
C SER A 2 -17.95 -12.63 -17.03
N LYS A 3 -16.79 -12.66 -16.37
CA LYS A 3 -16.41 -13.71 -15.41
C LYS A 3 -17.23 -13.67 -14.13
N GLY A 4 -17.77 -12.50 -13.79
CA GLY A 4 -18.54 -12.17 -12.59
C GLY A 4 -18.45 -10.69 -12.27
N ARG A 5 -19.21 -10.24 -11.26
CA ARG A 5 -19.33 -8.84 -10.83
C ARG A 5 -18.62 -8.63 -9.52
N VAL A 6 -17.73 -7.66 -9.45
CA VAL A 6 -16.97 -7.32 -8.24
C VAL A 6 -17.23 -5.87 -7.86
N LEU A 7 -17.68 -5.64 -6.64
CA LEU A 7 -17.78 -4.32 -6.04
C LEU A 7 -16.51 -4.05 -5.24
N ILE A 8 -15.71 -3.07 -5.69
CA ILE A 8 -14.53 -2.58 -4.97
C ILE A 8 -14.95 -1.33 -4.19
N VAL A 9 -14.74 -1.35 -2.87
CA VAL A 9 -15.10 -0.24 -1.98
C VAL A 9 -13.86 0.30 -1.31
N THR A 10 -13.63 1.60 -1.45
CA THR A 10 -12.46 2.26 -0.89
C THR A 10 -12.76 3.70 -0.46
N TYR A 11 -12.22 4.10 0.68
CA TYR A 11 -12.38 5.47 1.19
C TYR A 11 -11.60 6.49 0.36
N VAL A 12 -10.50 6.09 -0.28
CA VAL A 12 -9.62 6.94 -1.10
C VAL A 12 -9.46 6.32 -2.47
N PHE A 13 -9.65 7.11 -3.52
CA PHE A 13 -9.47 6.67 -4.91
C PHE A 13 -8.85 7.81 -5.73
N PRO A 14 -8.05 7.53 -6.78
CA PRO A 14 -7.50 8.59 -7.62
C PRO A 14 -8.60 9.54 -8.18
N PRO A 15 -8.29 10.85 -8.31
CA PRO A 15 -6.96 11.47 -8.23
C PRO A 15 -6.47 11.77 -6.82
N GLU A 16 -7.23 11.42 -5.77
CA GLU A 16 -6.75 11.58 -4.42
C GLU A 16 -5.53 10.69 -4.15
N GLU A 17 -4.53 11.27 -3.50
CA GLU A 17 -3.25 10.63 -3.30
C GLU A 17 -3.26 9.68 -2.10
N GLY A 18 -2.78 8.47 -2.31
CA GLY A 18 -2.63 7.49 -1.25
C GLY A 18 -2.39 6.08 -1.76
N GLY A 19 -1.53 5.36 -1.07
CA GLY A 19 -1.19 3.98 -1.47
C GLY A 19 -2.39 3.02 -1.47
N VAL A 20 -3.38 3.24 -0.60
CA VAL A 20 -4.61 2.42 -0.56
C VAL A 20 -5.45 2.67 -1.80
N GLY A 21 -5.66 3.95 -2.15
CA GLY A 21 -6.43 4.34 -3.33
C GLY A 21 -5.78 3.84 -4.63
N MET A 22 -4.47 3.99 -4.74
CA MET A 22 -3.73 3.47 -5.89
C MET A 22 -3.78 1.95 -5.97
N ALA A 23 -3.68 1.23 -4.86
CA ALA A 23 -3.81 -0.22 -4.85
C ALA A 23 -5.22 -0.70 -5.24
N ALA A 24 -6.27 0.03 -4.84
CA ALA A 24 -7.64 -0.23 -5.27
C ALA A 24 -7.82 0.02 -6.76
N TYR A 25 -7.22 1.10 -7.27
CA TYR A 25 -7.23 1.45 -8.68
C TYR A 25 -6.54 0.40 -9.55
N GLU A 26 -5.32 -0.01 -9.20
CA GLU A 26 -4.59 -1.05 -9.94
C GLU A 26 -5.33 -2.39 -9.93
N MET A 27 -5.98 -2.73 -8.82
CA MET A 27 -6.85 -3.90 -8.73
C MET A 27 -8.06 -3.79 -9.67
N ALA A 28 -8.77 -2.67 -9.65
CA ALA A 28 -9.94 -2.44 -10.50
C ALA A 28 -9.56 -2.55 -11.99
N TYR A 29 -8.45 -1.90 -12.36
CA TYR A 29 -7.93 -1.95 -13.72
C TYR A 29 -7.54 -3.37 -14.15
N SER A 30 -6.77 -4.06 -13.32
CA SER A 30 -6.30 -5.43 -13.60
C SER A 30 -7.47 -6.42 -13.74
N LEU A 31 -8.39 -6.44 -12.79
CA LEU A 31 -9.54 -7.36 -12.84
C LEU A 31 -10.47 -7.05 -14.00
N SER A 32 -10.70 -5.78 -14.33
CA SER A 32 -11.49 -5.38 -15.50
C SER A 32 -10.85 -5.87 -16.81
N SER A 33 -9.52 -5.71 -16.94
CA SER A 33 -8.78 -6.19 -18.13
C SER A 33 -8.83 -7.72 -18.31
N LEU A 34 -9.05 -8.45 -17.22
CA LEU A 34 -9.26 -9.90 -17.22
C LEU A 34 -10.71 -10.32 -17.51
N GLY A 35 -11.62 -9.38 -17.72
CA GLY A 35 -13.01 -9.64 -18.08
C GLY A 35 -13.98 -9.74 -16.89
N TRP A 36 -13.59 -9.25 -15.71
CA TRP A 36 -14.50 -9.03 -14.58
C TRP A 36 -15.30 -7.73 -14.77
N ASP A 37 -16.56 -7.75 -14.41
CA ASP A 37 -17.41 -6.55 -14.36
C ASP A 37 -17.16 -5.83 -13.02
N ILE A 38 -16.45 -4.72 -13.07
CA ILE A 38 -15.99 -4.00 -11.88
C ILE A 38 -16.79 -2.74 -11.66
N HIS A 39 -17.29 -2.56 -10.45
CA HIS A 39 -17.84 -1.30 -9.97
C HIS A 39 -17.03 -0.80 -8.77
N VAL A 40 -16.70 0.48 -8.76
CA VAL A 40 -15.98 1.12 -7.65
C VAL A 40 -16.92 2.04 -6.89
N LEU A 41 -17.01 1.86 -5.56
CA LEU A 41 -17.72 2.74 -4.64
C LEU A 41 -16.70 3.47 -3.77
N THR A 42 -16.73 4.80 -3.80
CA THR A 42 -15.80 5.66 -3.05
C THR A 42 -16.51 6.91 -2.50
N ARG A 43 -15.82 7.69 -1.69
CA ARG A 43 -16.31 9.00 -1.26
C ARG A 43 -16.29 10.02 -2.41
N PRO A 44 -16.94 11.19 -2.28
CA PRO A 44 -16.82 12.25 -3.26
C PRO A 44 -15.37 12.63 -3.53
N LEU A 45 -15.01 12.83 -4.78
CA LEU A 45 -13.67 13.23 -5.21
C LEU A 45 -13.65 14.74 -5.44
N ASP A 46 -12.67 15.43 -4.86
CA ASP A 46 -12.57 16.90 -4.93
C ASP A 46 -12.32 17.41 -6.37
N SER A 47 -11.67 16.61 -7.19
CA SER A 47 -11.40 16.93 -8.61
C SER A 47 -11.23 15.63 -9.38
N PRO A 48 -12.29 15.13 -10.01
CA PRO A 48 -12.16 13.93 -10.83
C PRO A 48 -11.28 14.24 -12.04
N ASP A 49 -10.08 13.64 -12.05
CA ASP A 49 -9.18 13.72 -13.20
C ASP A 49 -9.74 12.88 -14.34
N GLU A 50 -10.00 13.52 -15.48
CA GLU A 50 -10.54 12.84 -16.66
C GLU A 50 -9.61 11.74 -17.20
N SER A 51 -8.30 11.84 -16.96
CA SER A 51 -7.35 10.81 -17.35
C SER A 51 -7.60 9.46 -16.65
N PHE A 52 -8.20 9.50 -15.45
CA PHE A 52 -8.64 8.29 -14.73
C PHE A 52 -10.01 7.79 -15.20
N ARG A 53 -10.85 8.64 -15.82
CA ARG A 53 -12.16 8.24 -16.37
C ARG A 53 -12.06 7.47 -17.68
N SER A 54 -10.98 7.67 -18.44
CA SER A 54 -10.79 7.05 -19.76
C SER A 54 -10.29 5.59 -19.72
N ARG A 55 -10.10 5.02 -18.54
CA ARG A 55 -9.63 3.64 -18.39
C ARG A 55 -10.78 2.63 -18.29
N PRO A 56 -10.56 1.34 -18.68
CA PRO A 56 -11.64 0.38 -18.96
C PRO A 56 -12.36 -0.18 -17.73
N TYR A 57 -12.17 0.34 -16.54
CA TYR A 57 -13.04 0.01 -15.41
C TYR A 57 -14.14 1.06 -15.29
N SER A 58 -15.33 0.61 -15.18
CA SER A 58 -16.51 1.48 -15.05
C SER A 58 -17.65 0.63 -14.48
N PRO A 59 -18.56 1.18 -13.74
CA PRO A 59 -18.74 2.55 -13.32
C PRO A 59 -18.09 2.88 -11.97
N LEU A 60 -17.90 4.18 -11.72
CA LEU A 60 -17.51 4.74 -10.44
C LEU A 60 -18.73 5.43 -9.80
N THR A 61 -19.09 5.04 -8.59
CA THR A 61 -20.12 5.71 -7.80
C THR A 61 -19.48 6.38 -6.58
N THR A 62 -19.86 7.63 -6.32
CA THR A 62 -19.45 8.35 -5.12
C THR A 62 -20.56 8.37 -4.08
N LEU A 63 -20.24 8.04 -2.84
CA LEU A 63 -21.15 8.03 -1.72
C LEU A 63 -21.05 9.38 -0.98
N PRO A 64 -22.12 10.21 -0.95
CA PRO A 64 -22.07 11.52 -0.31
C PRO A 64 -21.78 11.43 1.20
N ASP A 65 -20.94 12.34 1.70
CA ASP A 65 -20.59 12.39 3.14
C ASP A 65 -21.81 12.66 4.05
N THR A 66 -22.85 13.31 3.52
CA THR A 66 -24.11 13.52 4.24
C THR A 66 -24.81 12.20 4.52
N LEU A 67 -24.74 11.27 3.57
CA LEU A 67 -25.36 9.95 3.70
C LEU A 67 -24.62 9.06 4.73
N THR A 68 -23.31 9.16 4.81
CA THR A 68 -22.50 8.37 5.76
C THR A 68 -22.68 8.78 7.21
N LYS A 69 -23.34 9.91 7.48
CA LYS A 69 -23.67 10.36 8.84
C LYS A 69 -25.00 9.82 9.37
N ASP A 70 -25.81 9.22 8.51
CA ASP A 70 -27.12 8.63 8.85
C ASP A 70 -27.08 7.13 8.49
N SER A 71 -26.84 6.30 9.49
CA SER A 71 -26.66 4.86 9.31
C SER A 71 -27.90 4.17 8.70
N ALA A 72 -29.12 4.64 9.01
CA ALA A 72 -30.34 4.06 8.46
C ALA A 72 -30.49 4.37 6.97
N ARG A 73 -30.33 5.63 6.58
CA ARG A 73 -30.38 6.04 5.17
C ARG A 73 -29.23 5.45 4.35
N LEU A 74 -28.05 5.36 4.96
CA LEU A 74 -26.90 4.72 4.33
C LEU A 74 -27.20 3.24 4.05
N ARG A 75 -27.78 2.55 5.03
CA ARG A 75 -28.14 1.15 4.87
C ARG A 75 -29.18 0.95 3.76
N GLU A 76 -30.24 1.75 3.73
CA GLU A 76 -31.28 1.70 2.69
C GLU A 76 -30.67 1.94 1.28
N TYR A 77 -29.78 2.92 1.16
CA TYR A 77 -29.06 3.19 -0.09
C TYR A 77 -28.21 1.99 -0.52
N LEU A 78 -27.45 1.40 0.39
CA LEU A 78 -26.57 0.26 0.09
C LEU A 78 -27.37 -0.99 -0.28
N ASP A 79 -28.51 -1.25 0.38
CA ASP A 79 -29.40 -2.36 0.03
C ASP A 79 -29.97 -2.18 -1.39
N GLY A 80 -30.40 -0.97 -1.76
CA GLY A 80 -30.84 -0.63 -3.13
C GLY A 80 -29.71 -0.82 -4.13
N PHE A 81 -28.53 -0.27 -3.85
CA PHE A 81 -27.34 -0.37 -4.70
C PHE A 81 -26.92 -1.83 -4.95
N LEU A 82 -26.88 -2.65 -3.90
CA LEU A 82 -26.52 -4.07 -4.04
C LEU A 82 -27.58 -4.87 -4.81
N LYS A 83 -28.85 -4.51 -4.68
CA LYS A 83 -29.95 -5.11 -5.43
C LYS A 83 -29.87 -4.78 -6.93
N ASP A 84 -29.44 -3.58 -7.29
CA ASP A 84 -29.33 -3.12 -8.68
C ASP A 84 -28.06 -3.67 -9.34
N PHE A 85 -26.91 -3.50 -8.72
CA PHE A 85 -25.63 -3.95 -9.28
C PHE A 85 -25.44 -5.48 -9.20
N ARG A 86 -25.94 -6.11 -8.13
CA ARG A 86 -25.84 -7.55 -7.85
C ARG A 86 -24.40 -8.08 -7.94
N PRO A 87 -23.48 -7.58 -7.10
CA PRO A 87 -22.12 -8.10 -7.12
C PRO A 87 -22.07 -9.54 -6.62
N ASP A 88 -21.21 -10.35 -7.24
CA ASP A 88 -20.91 -11.69 -6.77
C ASP A 88 -19.97 -11.69 -5.56
N VAL A 89 -19.21 -10.60 -5.39
CA VAL A 89 -18.32 -10.39 -4.24
C VAL A 89 -18.08 -8.90 -4.01
N ILE A 90 -17.89 -8.52 -2.74
CA ILE A 90 -17.50 -7.17 -2.33
C ILE A 90 -16.07 -7.22 -1.78
N ILE A 91 -15.19 -6.36 -2.29
CA ILE A 91 -13.82 -6.17 -1.79
C ILE A 91 -13.73 -4.78 -1.14
N TYR A 92 -13.66 -4.74 0.19
CA TYR A 92 -13.55 -3.51 0.96
C TYR A 92 -12.10 -3.23 1.34
N HIS A 93 -11.55 -2.10 0.89
CA HIS A 93 -10.17 -1.72 1.13
C HIS A 93 -9.98 -0.97 2.45
N SER A 94 -9.06 -1.45 3.28
CA SER A 94 -8.62 -0.92 4.57
C SER A 94 -9.57 -1.17 5.76
N TRP A 95 -9.09 -0.77 6.94
CA TRP A 95 -9.86 -0.85 8.19
C TRP A 95 -10.67 0.43 8.47
N ALA A 96 -10.75 1.36 7.51
CA ALA A 96 -11.54 2.57 7.66
C ALA A 96 -13.01 2.22 7.93
N ASP A 97 -13.63 2.98 8.82
CA ASP A 97 -15.01 2.76 9.26
C ASP A 97 -15.92 3.82 8.61
N TRP A 98 -15.90 3.86 7.31
CA TRP A 98 -16.62 4.89 6.53
C TRP A 98 -18.07 4.45 6.22
N CYS A 99 -18.26 3.27 5.65
CA CYS A 99 -19.55 2.63 5.39
C CYS A 99 -19.47 1.11 5.64
N ARG A 100 -18.43 0.68 6.34
CA ARG A 100 -18.05 -0.73 6.44
C ARG A 100 -19.10 -1.57 7.17
N GLU A 101 -19.61 -1.11 8.28
CA GLU A 101 -20.54 -1.89 9.10
C GLU A 101 -21.89 -2.05 8.39
N GLU A 102 -22.41 -0.97 7.81
CA GLU A 102 -23.68 -0.99 7.06
C GLU A 102 -23.56 -1.86 5.81
N LEU A 103 -22.43 -1.74 5.08
CA LEU A 103 -22.18 -2.56 3.90
C LEU A 103 -21.96 -4.03 4.24
N LEU A 104 -21.29 -4.33 5.36
CA LEU A 104 -21.08 -5.69 5.83
C LEU A 104 -22.42 -6.35 6.25
N ASP A 105 -23.34 -5.58 6.83
CA ASP A 105 -24.70 -6.06 7.17
C ASP A 105 -25.54 -6.25 5.90
N ALA A 106 -25.49 -5.32 4.94
CA ALA A 106 -26.18 -5.45 3.66
C ALA A 106 -25.67 -6.67 2.86
N ALA A 107 -24.37 -6.90 2.85
CA ALA A 107 -23.76 -8.06 2.21
C ALA A 107 -24.21 -9.38 2.85
N ARG A 108 -24.24 -9.46 4.20
CA ARG A 108 -24.74 -10.62 4.93
C ARG A 108 -26.19 -10.93 4.57
N ASP A 109 -27.06 -9.93 4.60
CA ASP A 109 -28.49 -10.10 4.38
C ASP A 109 -28.81 -10.44 2.90
N SER A 110 -27.92 -10.07 1.98
CA SER A 110 -27.98 -10.43 0.56
C SER A 110 -27.22 -11.74 0.22
N GLY A 111 -26.55 -12.37 1.18
CA GLY A 111 -25.74 -13.57 0.96
C GLY A 111 -24.46 -13.34 0.12
N ILE A 112 -24.01 -12.09 0.01
CA ILE A 112 -22.85 -11.72 -0.82
C ILE A 112 -21.55 -11.87 0.00
N PRO A 113 -20.52 -12.58 -0.49
CA PRO A 113 -19.21 -12.65 0.15
C PRO A 113 -18.57 -11.28 0.32
N PHE A 114 -18.08 -10.99 1.53
CA PHE A 114 -17.41 -9.73 1.86
C PHE A 114 -15.94 -9.99 2.17
N PHE A 115 -15.03 -9.44 1.35
CA PHE A 115 -13.60 -9.52 1.52
C PHE A 115 -13.07 -8.22 2.07
N LEU A 116 -12.48 -8.24 3.26
CA LEU A 116 -11.78 -7.09 3.80
C LEU A 116 -10.30 -7.18 3.43
N ARG A 117 -9.87 -6.32 2.50
CA ARG A 117 -8.47 -6.19 2.12
C ARG A 117 -7.74 -5.23 3.06
N SER A 118 -6.90 -5.77 3.90
CA SER A 118 -6.09 -4.97 4.82
C SER A 118 -4.86 -4.39 4.11
N HIS A 119 -4.67 -3.08 4.25
CA HIS A 119 -3.43 -2.39 3.91
C HIS A 119 -2.56 -2.14 5.16
N GLY A 120 -2.81 -2.91 6.21
CA GLY A 120 -2.10 -2.90 7.48
C GLY A 120 -2.76 -2.02 8.53
N ALA A 121 -3.20 -2.65 9.59
CA ALA A 121 -3.42 -1.99 10.86
C ALA A 121 -2.13 -2.11 11.69
N ALA A 122 -1.09 -1.44 11.25
CA ALA A 122 0.17 -1.48 11.93
C ALA A 122 0.12 -0.60 13.18
N THR A 123 -0.24 -1.21 14.26
CA THR A 123 0.10 -0.70 15.58
C THR A 123 1.53 -1.09 15.88
N ASN A 124 2.47 -0.31 15.42
CA ASN A 124 3.85 -0.51 15.83
C ASN A 124 4.01 -0.04 17.28
N PHE A 125 3.98 -1.00 18.22
CA PHE A 125 4.15 -0.73 19.64
C PHE A 125 5.41 0.09 19.95
N ARG A 126 6.49 -0.14 19.19
CA ARG A 126 7.72 0.65 19.31
C ARG A 126 7.50 2.12 18.91
N SER A 127 6.59 2.45 18.02
CA SER A 127 6.33 3.83 17.62
C SER A 127 5.60 4.63 18.69
N PHE A 128 4.74 4.01 19.46
CA PHE A 128 4.05 4.69 20.56
C PHE A 128 4.99 5.12 21.69
N PHE A 129 6.05 4.36 21.96
CA PHE A 129 7.02 4.67 23.00
C PHE A 129 8.18 5.58 22.54
N ARG A 130 8.44 5.66 21.23
CA ARG A 130 9.57 6.45 20.71
C ARG A 130 9.21 7.88 20.28
N PHE A 131 7.95 8.20 20.10
CA PHE A 131 7.52 9.49 19.55
C PHE A 131 6.62 10.26 20.49
N ASN A 132 7.22 11.15 21.29
CA ASN A 132 6.64 12.34 21.97
C ASN A 132 5.20 12.25 22.52
N TYR A 133 4.64 11.07 22.65
CA TYR A 133 3.43 10.87 23.43
C TYR A 133 3.83 10.55 24.87
N PRO A 134 3.21 11.15 25.87
CA PRO A 134 3.36 10.70 27.25
C PRO A 134 3.16 9.18 27.28
N PRO A 135 4.05 8.41 27.93
CA PRO A 135 4.07 6.94 27.82
C PRO A 135 2.72 6.28 28.14
N PHE A 136 1.94 6.82 29.06
CA PHE A 136 0.61 6.32 29.39
C PHE A 136 -0.45 6.60 28.30
N PHE A 137 -0.34 7.71 27.57
CA PHE A 137 -1.27 8.05 26.50
C PHE A 137 -1.07 7.14 25.28
N GLY A 138 0.18 6.83 24.98
CA GLY A 138 0.53 5.88 23.92
C GLY A 138 0.03 4.47 24.22
N LEU A 139 0.20 3.96 25.42
CA LEU A 139 -0.28 2.65 25.84
C LEU A 139 -1.81 2.55 25.79
N LYS A 140 -2.54 3.55 26.30
CA LYS A 140 -4.01 3.58 26.26
C LYS A 140 -4.53 3.59 24.83
N LYS A 141 -3.93 4.38 23.93
CA LYS A 141 -4.27 4.43 22.52
C LYS A 141 -3.97 3.09 21.82
N TRP A 142 -2.85 2.48 22.14
CA TRP A 142 -2.47 1.17 21.61
C TRP A 142 -3.45 0.08 22.06
N LEU A 143 -3.76 -0.02 23.34
CA LEU A 143 -4.74 -0.97 23.87
C LEU A 143 -6.10 -0.78 23.19
N ARG A 144 -6.56 0.46 23.06
CA ARG A 144 -7.82 0.76 22.36
C ARG A 144 -7.79 0.27 20.91
N SER A 145 -6.72 0.57 20.18
CA SER A 145 -6.56 0.10 18.79
C SER A 145 -6.47 -1.42 18.70
N PHE A 146 -5.77 -2.06 19.65
CA PHE A 146 -5.66 -3.51 19.76
C PHE A 146 -7.03 -4.17 19.88
N PHE A 147 -7.84 -3.75 20.85
CA PHE A 147 -9.17 -4.31 21.06
C PHE A 147 -10.11 -3.98 19.89
N GLN A 148 -10.01 -2.79 19.32
CA GLN A 148 -10.83 -2.39 18.18
C GLN A 148 -10.55 -3.26 16.95
N ILE A 149 -9.28 -3.47 16.58
CA ILE A 149 -8.94 -4.31 15.44
C ILE A 149 -9.35 -5.75 15.66
N ARG A 150 -9.09 -6.30 16.85
CA ARG A 150 -9.55 -7.65 17.19
C ARG A 150 -11.07 -7.78 17.09
N ARG A 151 -11.81 -6.80 17.60
CA ARG A 151 -13.28 -6.75 17.49
C ARG A 151 -13.71 -6.70 16.01
N ASN A 152 -13.09 -5.86 15.20
CA ASN A 152 -13.41 -5.72 13.79
C ASN A 152 -13.15 -7.02 13.01
N ILE A 153 -12.02 -7.70 13.26
CA ILE A 153 -11.72 -9.02 12.69
C ILE A 153 -12.84 -10.01 13.04
N LEU A 154 -13.18 -10.11 14.31
CA LEU A 154 -14.23 -11.02 14.77
C LEU A 154 -15.60 -10.67 14.20
N ASN A 155 -15.91 -9.38 14.07
CA ASN A 155 -17.16 -8.91 13.48
C ASN A 155 -17.28 -9.35 12.01
N VAL A 156 -16.25 -9.10 11.20
CA VAL A 156 -16.24 -9.55 9.79
C VAL A 156 -16.42 -11.08 9.69
N CYS A 157 -15.67 -11.83 10.49
CA CYS A 157 -15.69 -13.30 10.41
C CYS A 157 -16.97 -13.94 10.93
N ARG A 158 -17.64 -13.32 11.90
CA ARG A 158 -18.88 -13.86 12.51
C ARG A 158 -20.13 -13.57 11.68
N LYS A 159 -20.16 -12.49 10.91
CA LYS A 159 -21.34 -12.09 10.14
C LYS A 159 -21.68 -13.05 9.00
N SER A 160 -20.66 -13.69 8.41
CA SER A 160 -20.88 -14.74 7.38
C SER A 160 -19.67 -15.65 7.26
N PRO A 161 -19.85 -16.96 7.06
CA PRO A 161 -18.75 -17.90 6.76
C PRO A 161 -18.12 -17.66 5.39
N LEU A 162 -18.80 -16.90 4.51
CA LEU A 162 -18.29 -16.52 3.19
C LEU A 162 -17.29 -15.37 3.25
N ASN A 163 -17.26 -14.64 4.39
CA ASN A 163 -16.38 -13.48 4.54
C ASN A 163 -14.92 -13.90 4.69
N ARG A 164 -14.02 -13.10 4.12
CA ARG A 164 -12.57 -13.33 4.19
C ARG A 164 -11.82 -12.06 4.52
N LEU A 165 -10.67 -12.25 5.15
CA LEU A 165 -9.67 -11.22 5.34
C LEU A 165 -8.56 -11.44 4.31
N VAL A 166 -8.15 -10.39 3.60
CA VAL A 166 -7.07 -10.47 2.62
C VAL A 166 -5.93 -9.56 3.07
N PHE A 167 -4.78 -10.14 3.38
CA PHE A 167 -3.58 -9.43 3.83
C PHE A 167 -2.57 -9.31 2.70
N LEU A 168 -1.61 -8.40 2.86
CA LEU A 168 -0.56 -8.17 1.85
C LEU A 168 0.62 -9.14 1.98
N ASP A 169 0.83 -9.66 3.18
CA ASP A 169 2.05 -10.42 3.51
C ASP A 169 1.76 -11.45 4.62
N PRO A 170 2.21 -12.70 4.48
CA PRO A 170 2.02 -13.74 5.50
C PRO A 170 2.97 -13.63 6.70
N TYR A 171 3.91 -12.68 6.70
CA TYR A 171 4.96 -12.55 7.72
C TYR A 171 4.64 -11.50 8.79
N GLY A 172 3.38 -11.41 9.20
CA GLY A 172 2.96 -10.48 10.25
C GLY A 172 3.41 -10.90 11.64
N THR A 173 3.99 -9.95 12.37
CA THR A 173 4.25 -10.07 13.81
C THR A 173 3.39 -9.07 14.57
N LEU A 174 3.29 -9.23 15.90
CA LEU A 174 2.62 -8.27 16.78
C LEU A 174 3.06 -6.80 16.52
N PHE A 175 4.28 -6.60 16.02
CA PHE A 175 4.87 -5.28 15.81
C PHE A 175 4.90 -4.83 14.34
N LYS A 176 4.69 -5.73 13.39
CA LYS A 176 4.81 -5.43 11.96
C LYS A 176 3.48 -5.47 11.21
N SER A 177 2.62 -6.45 11.51
CA SER A 177 1.30 -6.59 10.91
C SER A 177 0.36 -7.17 11.96
N PHE A 178 -0.13 -6.29 12.82
CA PHE A 178 -0.90 -6.68 14.00
C PHE A 178 -2.21 -7.37 13.65
N ASP A 179 -2.90 -6.90 12.62
CA ASP A 179 -4.14 -7.46 12.14
C ASP A 179 -3.95 -8.89 11.59
N TYR A 180 -2.93 -9.12 10.76
CA TYR A 180 -2.57 -10.47 10.34
C TYR A 180 -2.21 -11.36 11.54
N TYR A 181 -1.42 -10.85 12.48
CA TYR A 181 -1.06 -11.58 13.70
C TYR A 181 -2.30 -12.03 14.49
N CYS A 182 -3.31 -11.17 14.62
CA CYS A 182 -4.56 -11.51 15.28
C CYS A 182 -5.41 -12.50 14.47
N ALA A 183 -5.51 -12.30 13.16
CA ALA A 183 -6.31 -13.16 12.29
C ALA A 183 -5.72 -14.58 12.21
N SER A 184 -4.42 -14.71 12.03
CA SER A 184 -3.73 -16.01 11.91
C SER A 184 -3.83 -16.89 13.16
N ARG A 185 -4.15 -16.30 14.31
CA ARG A 185 -4.39 -16.99 15.59
C ARG A 185 -5.87 -17.16 15.94
N SER A 186 -6.75 -16.69 15.09
CA SER A 186 -8.21 -16.85 15.30
C SER A 186 -8.69 -18.08 14.55
N LYS A 187 -9.35 -19.01 15.25
CA LYS A 187 -10.01 -20.17 14.63
C LYS A 187 -11.20 -19.79 13.73
N LEU A 188 -11.73 -18.58 13.88
CA LEU A 188 -12.87 -18.06 13.13
C LEU A 188 -12.46 -17.30 11.87
N ALA A 189 -11.18 -16.96 11.72
CA ALA A 189 -10.74 -16.12 10.60
C ALA A 189 -10.43 -16.98 9.37
N HIS A 190 -11.20 -16.79 8.31
CA HIS A 190 -10.84 -17.21 6.97
C HIS A 190 -10.01 -16.09 6.34
N TYR A 191 -8.76 -16.37 5.99
CA TYR A 191 -7.87 -15.36 5.41
C TYR A 191 -7.03 -15.89 4.26
N SER A 192 -6.60 -14.97 3.42
CA SER A 192 -5.65 -15.17 2.33
C SER A 192 -4.59 -14.08 2.39
N CYS A 193 -3.44 -14.32 1.78
CA CYS A 193 -2.39 -13.32 1.62
C CYS A 193 -2.17 -13.10 0.13
N ILE A 194 -2.55 -11.94 -0.37
CA ILE A 194 -2.34 -11.53 -1.75
C ILE A 194 -1.62 -10.17 -1.72
N PRO A 195 -0.43 -10.04 -2.31
CA PRO A 195 0.33 -8.80 -2.25
C PRO A 195 -0.33 -7.65 -3.04
N ASN A 196 0.17 -6.43 -2.84
CA ASN A 196 -0.09 -5.38 -3.80
C ASN A 196 0.62 -5.71 -5.11
N THR A 197 0.03 -5.25 -6.20
CA THR A 197 0.66 -5.25 -7.51
C THR A 197 0.88 -3.83 -8.00
N PHE A 198 1.84 -3.68 -8.87
CA PHE A 198 2.04 -2.48 -9.65
C PHE A 198 2.61 -2.87 -11.01
N PRO A 199 2.13 -2.30 -12.13
CA PRO A 199 2.67 -2.61 -13.45
C PRO A 199 4.13 -2.16 -13.55
N ALA A 200 4.89 -2.81 -14.45
CA ALA A 200 6.25 -2.38 -14.73
C ALA A 200 6.24 -0.93 -15.21
N LEU A 201 7.10 -0.10 -14.60
CA LEU A 201 7.29 1.26 -15.08
C LEU A 201 7.83 1.24 -16.51
N LYS A 202 7.23 2.06 -17.36
CA LYS A 202 7.64 2.21 -18.77
C LYS A 202 8.24 3.59 -18.96
N ARG A 203 9.37 3.65 -19.63
CA ARG A 203 10.02 4.93 -19.96
C ARG A 203 9.19 5.68 -21.00
N THR A 204 8.39 6.61 -20.53
CA THR A 204 7.50 7.44 -21.37
C THR A 204 7.95 8.89 -21.47
N ALA A 205 8.75 9.37 -20.50
CA ALA A 205 9.28 10.71 -20.48
C ALA A 205 10.82 10.67 -20.52
N PRO A 206 11.49 11.37 -21.45
CA PRO A 206 12.94 11.42 -21.51
C PRO A 206 13.51 12.43 -20.49
N PHE A 207 14.66 12.07 -19.91
CA PHE A 207 15.58 12.99 -19.25
C PHE A 207 15.05 13.78 -18.05
N PHE A 208 14.49 13.07 -17.06
CA PHE A 208 14.08 13.69 -15.80
C PHE A 208 15.27 14.40 -15.12
N ARG A 209 16.44 13.74 -15.05
CA ARG A 209 17.64 14.33 -14.46
C ARG A 209 18.10 15.60 -15.17
N GLU A 210 18.04 15.62 -16.49
CA GLU A 210 18.41 16.78 -17.30
C GLU A 210 17.43 17.93 -17.05
N LYS A 211 16.13 17.66 -17.12
CA LYS A 211 15.06 18.65 -16.88
C LYS A 211 15.21 19.35 -15.53
N TYR A 212 15.63 18.64 -14.49
CA TYR A 212 15.73 19.15 -13.13
C TYR A 212 17.17 19.46 -12.67
N GLY A 213 18.14 19.44 -13.58
CA GLY A 213 19.54 19.77 -13.28
C GLY A 213 20.20 18.81 -12.28
N LEU A 214 19.89 17.51 -12.37
CA LEU A 214 20.35 16.48 -11.44
C LEU A 214 21.44 15.57 -12.00
N SER A 215 22.06 15.95 -13.12
CA SER A 215 22.94 15.05 -13.90
C SER A 215 24.32 14.82 -13.28
N SER A 216 24.75 15.66 -12.34
CA SER A 216 26.14 15.73 -11.86
C SER A 216 26.46 14.84 -10.66
N ALA A 217 25.47 14.21 -10.04
CA ALA A 217 25.67 13.42 -8.82
C ALA A 217 24.70 12.22 -8.77
N PRO A 218 25.00 11.18 -7.97
CA PRO A 218 24.02 10.14 -7.65
C PRO A 218 22.75 10.74 -7.05
N VAL A 219 21.59 10.29 -7.55
CA VAL A 219 20.27 10.76 -7.10
C VAL A 219 19.54 9.65 -6.37
N PHE A 220 19.19 9.91 -5.13
CA PHE A 220 18.42 9.00 -4.28
C PHE A 220 17.05 9.61 -4.03
N THR A 221 16.00 8.95 -4.47
CA THR A 221 14.66 9.51 -4.53
C THR A 221 13.72 8.92 -3.45
N CYS A 222 12.96 9.79 -2.81
CA CYS A 222 11.91 9.44 -1.84
C CYS A 222 10.53 9.87 -2.39
N PRO A 223 9.80 9.00 -3.12
CA PRO A 223 8.48 9.31 -3.61
C PRO A 223 7.44 9.01 -2.51
N ALA A 224 7.23 9.97 -1.62
CA ALA A 224 6.33 9.79 -0.49
C ALA A 224 5.78 11.12 0.03
N GLY A 225 4.49 11.13 0.39
CA GLY A 225 3.87 12.28 1.06
C GLY A 225 4.60 12.68 2.33
N ALA A 226 4.71 13.98 2.58
CA ALA A 226 5.38 14.54 3.75
C ALA A 226 4.57 14.28 5.02
N SER A 227 5.14 13.53 5.98
CA SER A 227 4.46 13.23 7.24
C SER A 227 5.39 12.70 8.33
N MET A 228 4.97 12.84 9.58
CA MET A 228 5.70 12.28 10.72
C MET A 228 5.93 10.76 10.58
N ARG A 229 4.98 10.04 9.99
CA ARG A 229 5.11 8.60 9.75
C ARG A 229 6.26 8.27 8.80
N LYS A 230 6.49 9.10 7.79
CA LYS A 230 7.55 8.94 6.78
C LYS A 230 8.92 9.42 7.27
N ARG A 231 8.98 10.21 8.35
CA ARG A 231 10.21 10.66 9.05
C ARG A 231 11.23 11.38 8.18
N GLN A 232 10.82 12.09 7.14
CA GLN A 232 11.75 12.81 6.28
C GLN A 232 12.60 13.84 7.08
N LEU A 233 12.02 14.50 8.08
CA LEU A 233 12.79 15.40 8.98
C LEU A 233 13.92 14.69 9.72
N LEU A 234 13.68 13.48 10.21
CA LEU A 234 14.73 12.70 10.88
C LEU A 234 15.82 12.29 9.88
N PHE A 235 15.43 11.90 8.65
CA PHE A 235 16.35 11.61 7.57
C PHE A 235 17.26 12.81 7.27
N ILE A 236 16.67 13.99 7.05
CA ILE A 236 17.41 15.24 6.79
C ILE A 236 18.42 15.52 7.91
N ARG A 237 18.00 15.42 9.18
CA ARG A 237 18.89 15.62 10.35
C ARG A 237 20.05 14.60 10.36
N HIS A 238 19.80 13.34 9.99
CA HIS A 238 20.84 12.32 9.95
C HIS A 238 21.83 12.57 8.81
N VAL A 239 21.34 12.93 7.63
CA VAL A 239 22.21 13.30 6.49
C VAL A 239 23.06 14.53 6.81
N LYS A 240 22.50 15.56 7.45
CA LYS A 240 23.27 16.75 7.87
C LYS A 240 24.40 16.43 8.85
N ARG A 241 24.23 15.39 9.69
CA ARG A 241 25.26 14.91 10.62
C ARG A 241 26.20 13.87 10.04
N SER A 242 25.95 13.42 8.83
CA SER A 242 26.75 12.41 8.13
C SER A 242 27.91 13.01 7.36
N ARG A 243 28.82 12.14 6.88
CA ARG A 243 29.91 12.49 5.98
C ARG A 243 29.52 12.45 4.50
N LEU A 244 28.27 12.14 4.21
CA LEU A 244 27.76 12.04 2.84
C LEU A 244 27.91 13.37 2.11
N ARG A 245 28.58 13.33 0.95
CA ARG A 245 28.79 14.47 0.06
C ARG A 245 28.55 14.01 -1.38
N HIS A 246 28.36 14.93 -2.29
CA HIS A 246 28.19 14.64 -3.72
C HIS A 246 27.04 13.68 -4.04
N ILE A 247 25.95 13.73 -3.25
CA ILE A 247 24.74 12.92 -3.43
C ILE A 247 23.56 13.85 -3.35
N ILE A 248 22.58 13.67 -4.21
CA ILE A 248 21.31 14.40 -4.18
C ILE A 248 20.23 13.50 -3.59
N PHE A 249 19.60 13.95 -2.52
CA PHE A 249 18.39 13.35 -1.93
C PHE A 249 17.16 14.12 -2.43
N LEU A 250 16.43 13.48 -3.33
CA LEU A 250 15.26 14.03 -3.98
C LEU A 250 13.99 13.58 -3.28
N PHE A 251 13.18 14.52 -2.79
CA PHE A 251 11.86 14.24 -2.23
C PHE A 251 10.79 14.62 -3.26
N LEU A 252 9.97 13.66 -3.66
CA LEU A 252 8.79 13.88 -4.49
C LEU A 252 7.57 13.90 -3.58
N ILE A 253 7.06 15.10 -3.35
CA ILE A 253 5.96 15.32 -2.40
C ILE A 253 4.71 15.72 -3.17
N PRO A 254 3.67 14.89 -3.12
CA PRO A 254 2.44 15.17 -3.84
C PRO A 254 1.81 16.49 -3.45
N GLN A 255 1.72 16.77 -2.14
CA GLN A 255 1.10 17.99 -1.63
C GLN A 255 1.93 18.67 -0.55
N ARG A 256 2.18 19.97 -0.70
CA ARG A 256 2.85 20.79 0.33
C ARG A 256 1.93 20.93 1.55
N ASN A 257 2.47 20.68 2.71
CA ASN A 257 1.78 20.78 4.00
C ASN A 257 2.73 21.28 5.09
N ALA A 258 2.24 21.52 6.30
CA ALA A 258 3.04 22.05 7.42
C ALA A 258 4.27 21.18 7.76
N TYR A 259 4.23 19.87 7.53
CA TYR A 259 5.41 19.02 7.72
C TYR A 259 6.45 19.22 6.61
N ALA A 260 6.01 19.43 5.37
CA ALA A 260 6.89 19.77 4.25
C ALA A 260 7.58 21.13 4.46
N GLU A 261 6.87 22.11 5.01
CA GLU A 261 7.48 23.42 5.39
C GLU A 261 8.56 23.26 6.45
N GLN A 262 8.36 22.40 7.45
CA GLN A 262 9.41 22.05 8.41
C GLN A 262 10.60 21.36 7.74
N MET A 263 10.36 20.54 6.71
CA MET A 263 11.46 19.94 5.91
C MET A 263 12.25 21.00 5.16
N GLU A 264 11.59 21.95 4.49
CA GLU A 264 12.23 23.08 3.81
C GLU A 264 13.11 23.88 4.76
N GLN A 265 12.58 24.24 5.94
CA GLN A 265 13.34 24.94 6.99
C GLN A 265 14.53 24.11 7.48
N ALA A 266 14.34 22.80 7.67
CA ALA A 266 15.42 21.92 8.12
C ALA A 266 16.50 21.72 7.06
N ILE A 267 16.17 21.79 5.78
CA ILE A 267 17.10 21.73 4.64
C ILE A 267 17.92 23.02 4.56
N GLY A 268 17.25 24.20 4.58
CA GLY A 268 17.91 25.48 4.31
C GLY A 268 18.60 25.47 2.95
N ASP A 269 19.82 25.95 2.89
CA ASP A 269 20.62 26.05 1.65
C ASP A 269 21.50 24.82 1.36
N ASP A 270 21.24 23.67 2.02
CA ASP A 270 22.05 22.47 1.82
C ASP A 270 21.82 21.87 0.43
N PRO A 271 22.85 21.90 -0.48
CA PRO A 271 22.69 21.53 -1.88
C PRO A 271 22.43 20.04 -2.10
N ARG A 272 22.57 19.22 -1.05
CA ARG A 272 22.31 17.77 -1.14
C ARG A 272 20.83 17.43 -1.23
N PHE A 273 19.93 18.37 -0.93
CA PHE A 273 18.50 18.11 -0.91
C PHE A 273 17.78 18.87 -2.01
N ARG A 274 16.77 18.20 -2.57
CA ARG A 274 15.79 18.78 -3.49
C ARG A 274 14.40 18.33 -3.11
N ILE A 275 13.43 19.23 -3.17
CA ILE A 275 12.01 18.91 -3.01
C ILE A 275 11.31 19.34 -4.28
N LEU A 276 10.55 18.42 -4.89
CA LEU A 276 9.66 18.70 -6.00
C LEU A 276 8.23 18.36 -5.58
N TYR A 277 7.31 19.26 -5.89
CA TYR A 277 5.91 19.16 -5.51
C TYR A 277 5.02 18.90 -6.70
N ARG A 278 3.94 18.15 -6.50
CA ARG A 278 2.83 17.99 -7.47
C ARG A 278 3.29 17.58 -8.86
N LEU A 279 4.28 16.71 -8.94
CA LEU A 279 4.71 16.19 -10.23
C LEU A 279 3.61 15.33 -10.85
N PRO A 280 3.38 15.43 -12.15
CA PRO A 280 2.56 14.48 -12.87
C PRO A 280 3.05 13.04 -12.67
N ARG A 281 2.16 12.07 -12.67
CA ARG A 281 2.50 10.66 -12.42
C ARG A 281 3.65 10.16 -13.30
N LEU A 282 3.63 10.47 -14.57
CA LEU A 282 4.69 10.10 -15.52
C LEU A 282 6.08 10.66 -15.14
N GLU A 283 6.12 11.85 -14.55
CA GLU A 283 7.39 12.42 -14.07
C GLU A 283 7.88 11.76 -12.78
N VAL A 284 6.96 11.35 -11.90
CA VAL A 284 7.32 10.54 -10.72
C VAL A 284 7.91 9.19 -11.15
N GLU A 285 7.32 8.55 -12.15
CA GLU A 285 7.82 7.31 -12.72
C GLU A 285 9.22 7.49 -13.35
N ALA A 286 9.39 8.54 -14.16
CA ALA A 286 10.69 8.88 -14.73
C ALA A 286 11.75 9.15 -13.66
N ALA A 287 11.39 9.87 -12.58
CA ALA A 287 12.28 10.12 -11.45
C ALA A 287 12.72 8.83 -10.77
N ILE A 288 11.82 7.88 -10.55
CA ILE A 288 12.14 6.56 -9.97
C ILE A 288 13.08 5.81 -10.91
N MET A 289 12.74 5.72 -12.19
CA MET A 289 13.53 4.98 -13.19
C MET A 289 14.95 5.54 -13.39
N GLU A 290 15.13 6.84 -13.26
CA GLU A 290 16.41 7.50 -13.39
C GLU A 290 17.17 7.67 -12.07
N SER A 291 16.62 7.18 -10.94
CA SER A 291 17.28 7.22 -9.65
C SER A 291 18.36 6.15 -9.53
N ASP A 292 19.44 6.46 -8.80
CA ASP A 292 20.44 5.48 -8.40
C ASP A 292 19.93 4.57 -7.28
N ALA A 293 19.02 5.07 -6.45
CA ALA A 293 18.23 4.28 -5.49
C ALA A 293 16.94 4.99 -5.10
N VAL A 294 15.95 4.23 -4.69
CA VAL A 294 14.75 4.73 -4.00
C VAL A 294 14.92 4.54 -2.51
N PHE A 295 14.44 5.47 -1.69
CA PHE A 295 14.48 5.29 -0.26
C PHE A 295 13.18 5.68 0.44
N LEU A 296 12.95 5.02 1.55
CA LEU A 296 11.98 5.41 2.58
C LEU A 296 12.69 5.48 3.92
N TYR A 297 12.19 6.34 4.83
CA TYR A 297 12.73 6.41 6.19
C TYR A 297 11.63 6.20 7.24
N SER A 298 10.51 5.65 6.80
CA SER A 298 9.28 5.44 7.55
C SER A 298 9.50 4.55 8.78
N TYR A 299 8.78 4.81 9.86
CA TYR A 299 8.73 3.88 10.98
C TYR A 299 7.63 2.83 10.84
N GLN A 300 6.71 3.05 9.90
CA GLN A 300 5.57 2.19 9.67
C GLN A 300 5.26 2.11 8.19
N GLU A 301 5.39 0.92 7.64
CA GLU A 301 4.98 0.53 6.30
C GLU A 301 4.34 -0.85 6.36
N GLN A 302 3.57 -1.20 5.33
CA GLN A 302 3.17 -2.60 5.11
C GLN A 302 3.89 -3.12 3.87
N GLN A 303 3.45 -2.69 2.71
CA GLN A 303 4.05 -3.02 1.43
C GLN A 303 3.99 -1.75 0.56
N PRO A 304 4.99 -0.88 0.67
CA PRO A 304 4.96 0.42 0.01
C PRO A 304 5.06 0.27 -1.50
N LEU A 305 4.11 0.84 -2.24
CA LEU A 305 4.08 0.80 -3.70
C LEU A 305 5.34 1.39 -4.32
N SER A 306 5.88 2.47 -3.76
CA SER A 306 7.12 3.10 -4.26
C SER A 306 8.34 2.16 -4.27
N ILE A 307 8.38 1.18 -3.38
CA ILE A 307 9.41 0.14 -3.43
C ILE A 307 9.10 -0.90 -4.51
N LEU A 308 7.84 -1.29 -4.67
CA LEU A 308 7.43 -2.19 -5.77
C LEU A 308 7.70 -1.54 -7.13
N GLU A 309 7.45 -0.23 -7.27
CA GLU A 309 7.78 0.55 -8.45
C GLU A 309 9.28 0.52 -8.74
N ALA A 310 10.12 0.78 -7.74
CA ALA A 310 11.58 0.69 -7.89
C ALA A 310 12.03 -0.72 -8.30
N MET A 311 11.51 -1.75 -7.64
CA MET A 311 11.79 -3.15 -7.98
C MET A 311 11.38 -3.47 -9.41
N SER A 312 10.23 -2.94 -9.87
CA SER A 312 9.70 -3.17 -11.22
C SER A 312 10.61 -2.67 -12.35
N CYS A 313 11.45 -1.71 -12.09
CA CYS A 313 12.42 -1.18 -13.04
C CYS A 313 13.90 -1.49 -12.68
N GLY A 314 14.13 -2.35 -11.68
CA GLY A 314 15.45 -2.78 -11.27
C GLY A 314 16.26 -1.70 -10.55
N VAL A 315 15.60 -0.70 -9.97
CA VAL A 315 16.24 0.32 -9.13
C VAL A 315 16.33 -0.22 -7.70
N PRO A 316 17.53 -0.25 -7.09
CA PRO A 316 17.69 -0.70 -5.71
C PRO A 316 17.08 0.29 -4.74
N TRP A 317 16.86 -0.16 -3.50
CA TRP A 317 16.23 0.67 -2.48
C TRP A 317 16.89 0.51 -1.10
N PHE A 318 16.63 1.45 -0.19
CA PHE A 318 16.89 1.24 1.23
C PHE A 318 15.76 1.80 2.10
N ALA A 319 15.52 1.17 3.22
CA ALA A 319 14.50 1.60 4.18
C ALA A 319 14.75 0.99 5.57
N PRO A 320 14.23 1.59 6.68
CA PRO A 320 14.18 0.94 7.97
C PRO A 320 13.33 -0.33 7.94
N ASP A 321 13.61 -1.27 8.85
CA ASP A 321 12.83 -2.50 9.01
C ASP A 321 11.40 -2.20 9.51
N ALA A 322 10.46 -2.10 8.57
CA ALA A 322 9.06 -1.79 8.83
C ALA A 322 8.14 -2.62 7.92
N GLY A 323 7.10 -3.24 8.49
CA GLY A 323 6.16 -4.07 7.74
C GLY A 323 6.84 -5.20 6.97
N ALA A 324 6.48 -5.35 5.70
CA ALA A 324 7.03 -6.38 4.81
C ALA A 324 8.42 -6.05 4.23
N LEU A 325 9.01 -4.89 4.53
CA LEU A 325 10.28 -4.47 3.89
C LEU A 325 11.43 -5.48 4.08
N SER A 326 11.47 -6.19 5.22
CA SER A 326 12.48 -7.22 5.44
C SER A 326 12.28 -8.50 4.62
N THR A 327 11.17 -8.65 3.91
CA THR A 327 10.87 -9.78 3.02
C THR A 327 11.09 -9.42 1.55
N LEU A 328 11.36 -8.15 1.25
CA LEU A 328 11.61 -7.66 -0.10
C LEU A 328 13.10 -7.73 -0.43
N GLU A 329 13.40 -8.26 -1.60
CA GLU A 329 14.75 -8.29 -2.15
C GLU A 329 15.09 -6.98 -2.90
N GLY A 330 16.34 -6.84 -3.25
CA GLY A 330 16.77 -5.69 -4.05
C GLY A 330 17.05 -4.42 -3.25
N GLY A 331 17.06 -4.51 -1.92
CA GLY A 331 17.31 -3.35 -1.08
C GLY A 331 18.17 -3.61 0.14
N ILE A 332 18.46 -2.54 0.86
CA ILE A 332 19.18 -2.55 2.14
C ILE A 332 18.21 -2.19 3.25
N VAL A 333 17.91 -3.17 4.11
CA VAL A 333 17.08 -2.95 5.29
C VAL A 333 17.92 -2.43 6.45
N LEU A 334 17.63 -1.22 6.91
CA LEU A 334 18.30 -0.61 8.04
C LEU A 334 17.75 -1.21 9.34
N LYS A 335 18.57 -1.97 10.07
CA LYS A 335 18.19 -2.56 11.38
C LYS A 335 17.77 -1.50 12.41
N ASN A 336 18.34 -0.30 12.30
CA ASN A 336 17.96 0.87 13.06
C ASN A 336 18.06 2.14 12.19
N ALA A 337 17.26 3.15 12.53
CA ALA A 337 17.32 4.45 11.89
C ALA A 337 18.41 5.33 12.57
N SER A 338 19.68 4.98 12.37
CA SER A 338 20.84 5.75 12.89
C SER A 338 21.61 6.42 11.73
N PRO A 339 22.35 7.52 12.01
CA PRO A 339 23.21 8.16 11.03
C PRO A 339 24.23 7.19 10.40
N SER A 340 24.87 6.36 11.21
CA SER A 340 25.88 5.38 10.72
C SER A 340 25.27 4.28 9.84
N ALA A 341 24.08 3.76 10.18
CA ALA A 341 23.40 2.77 9.33
C ALA A 341 22.97 3.38 8.00
N LEU A 342 22.51 4.65 8.02
CA LEU A 342 22.18 5.39 6.83
C LEU A 342 23.42 5.63 5.95
N GLU A 343 24.53 6.09 6.53
CA GLU A 343 25.79 6.33 5.81
C GLU A 343 26.24 5.06 5.08
N LYS A 344 26.35 3.94 5.77
CA LYS A 344 26.75 2.66 5.19
C LYS A 344 25.83 2.20 4.04
N ALA A 345 24.53 2.37 4.17
CA ALA A 345 23.59 1.99 3.12
C ALA A 345 23.75 2.88 1.88
N VAL A 346 23.89 4.18 2.08
CA VAL A 346 24.08 5.14 1.00
C VAL A 346 25.42 4.91 0.31
N GLU A 347 26.52 4.75 1.05
CA GLU A 347 27.85 4.46 0.50
C GLU A 347 27.85 3.16 -0.31
N SER A 348 27.21 2.10 0.19
CA SER A 348 27.07 0.86 -0.58
C SER A 348 26.33 1.05 -1.90
N LEU A 349 25.35 1.94 -1.93
CA LEU A 349 24.55 2.24 -3.13
C LEU A 349 25.19 3.29 -4.06
N THR A 350 26.32 3.88 -3.71
CA THR A 350 27.13 4.65 -4.67
C THR A 350 27.94 3.73 -5.60
N ASP A 351 28.21 2.48 -5.19
CA ASP A 351 28.85 1.49 -6.04
C ASP A 351 27.90 0.92 -7.11
N GLU A 352 28.25 1.09 -8.37
CA GLU A 352 27.43 0.66 -9.50
C GLU A 352 27.19 -0.85 -9.54
N LYS A 353 28.20 -1.67 -9.17
CA LYS A 353 28.07 -3.14 -9.15
C LYS A 353 27.05 -3.57 -8.12
N THR A 354 27.09 -2.95 -6.94
CA THR A 354 26.11 -3.18 -5.87
C THR A 354 24.72 -2.78 -6.31
N ARG A 355 24.55 -1.62 -6.95
CA ARG A 355 23.25 -1.20 -7.47
C ARG A 355 22.70 -2.18 -8.51
N LYS A 356 23.51 -2.59 -9.49
CA LYS A 356 23.09 -3.57 -10.51
C LYS A 356 22.71 -4.92 -9.91
N LEU A 357 23.50 -5.40 -8.94
CA LEU A 357 23.20 -6.67 -8.24
C LEU A 357 21.90 -6.61 -7.46
N LEU A 358 21.71 -5.58 -6.64
CA LEU A 358 20.49 -5.41 -5.85
C LEU A 358 19.28 -5.16 -6.75
N GLY A 359 19.39 -4.25 -7.71
CA GLY A 359 18.31 -3.96 -8.66
C GLY A 359 17.84 -5.20 -9.41
N SER A 360 18.76 -6.05 -9.88
CA SER A 360 18.40 -7.30 -10.56
C SER A 360 17.71 -8.32 -9.62
N LYS A 361 18.10 -8.39 -8.33
CA LYS A 361 17.40 -9.23 -7.35
C LYS A 361 15.97 -8.73 -7.11
N GLY A 362 15.82 -7.42 -6.89
CA GLY A 362 14.51 -6.81 -6.71
C GLY A 362 13.60 -7.03 -7.90
N ARG A 363 14.12 -6.84 -9.12
CA ARG A 363 13.38 -7.07 -10.36
C ARG A 363 12.89 -8.52 -10.49
N ARG A 364 13.74 -9.52 -10.24
CA ARG A 364 13.35 -10.93 -10.26
C ARG A 364 12.25 -11.26 -9.26
N GLN A 365 12.36 -10.75 -8.01
CA GLN A 365 11.31 -10.97 -7.02
C GLN A 365 10.01 -10.27 -7.43
N TRP A 366 10.09 -9.06 -8.01
CA TRP A 366 8.91 -8.36 -8.51
C TRP A 366 8.22 -9.16 -9.62
N GLU A 367 8.97 -9.67 -10.60
CA GLU A 367 8.43 -10.50 -11.70
C GLU A 367 7.74 -11.76 -11.18
N ALA A 368 8.34 -12.43 -10.21
CA ALA A 368 7.82 -13.68 -9.68
C ALA A 368 6.61 -13.51 -8.74
N ARG A 369 6.48 -12.35 -8.05
CA ARG A 369 5.54 -12.23 -6.92
C ARG A 369 4.62 -11.00 -6.99
N PHE A 370 5.05 -9.91 -7.60
CA PHE A 370 4.35 -8.62 -7.52
C PHE A 370 3.90 -8.09 -8.88
N ALA A 371 4.34 -8.71 -9.96
CA ALA A 371 3.87 -8.39 -11.30
C ALA A 371 2.36 -8.65 -11.42
N PRO A 372 1.64 -7.85 -12.23
CA PRO A 372 0.20 -8.00 -12.37
C PRO A 372 -0.25 -9.42 -12.68
N ASP A 373 0.44 -10.13 -13.58
CA ASP A 373 0.05 -11.49 -13.95
C ASP A 373 0.09 -12.46 -12.77
N ALA A 374 1.11 -12.39 -11.92
CA ALA A 374 1.24 -13.25 -10.75
C ALA A 374 0.14 -12.96 -9.71
N VAL A 375 -0.07 -11.68 -9.39
CA VAL A 375 -1.06 -11.26 -8.39
C VAL A 375 -2.49 -11.47 -8.87
N ASN A 376 -2.74 -11.27 -10.16
CA ASN A 376 -4.05 -11.49 -10.77
C ASN A 376 -4.48 -12.95 -10.72
N GLN A 377 -3.54 -13.88 -10.91
CA GLN A 377 -3.83 -15.32 -10.76
C GLN A 377 -4.31 -15.66 -9.35
N GLU A 378 -3.68 -15.11 -8.32
CA GLU A 378 -4.10 -15.30 -6.92
C GLU A 378 -5.50 -14.73 -6.66
N TRP A 379 -5.78 -13.54 -7.20
CA TRP A 379 -7.11 -12.94 -7.11
C TRP A 379 -8.17 -13.76 -7.84
N GLU A 380 -7.92 -14.19 -9.07
CA GLU A 380 -8.87 -15.01 -9.81
C GLU A 380 -9.18 -16.34 -9.10
N GLN A 381 -8.17 -17.02 -8.56
CA GLN A 381 -8.37 -18.23 -7.77
C GLN A 381 -9.26 -17.98 -6.56
N LEU A 382 -9.00 -16.88 -5.81
CA LEU A 382 -9.79 -16.51 -4.65
C LEU A 382 -11.24 -16.18 -5.05
N LEU A 383 -11.45 -15.38 -6.09
CA LEU A 383 -12.78 -14.97 -6.57
C LEU A 383 -13.58 -16.19 -7.07
N PHE A 384 -13.02 -17.02 -7.95
CA PHE A 384 -13.71 -18.19 -8.46
C PHE A 384 -14.08 -19.18 -7.36
N SER A 385 -13.20 -19.42 -6.39
CA SER A 385 -13.51 -20.30 -5.24
C SER A 385 -14.64 -19.80 -4.36
N SER A 386 -14.93 -18.51 -4.41
CA SER A 386 -15.96 -17.87 -3.57
C SER A 386 -17.31 -17.71 -4.27
N ILE A 387 -17.30 -17.58 -5.61
CA ILE A 387 -18.52 -17.41 -6.43
C ILE A 387 -19.12 -18.76 -6.83
N ARG A 388 -18.32 -19.81 -6.94
CA ARG A 388 -18.75 -21.16 -7.37
C ARG A 388 -18.33 -22.21 -6.34
N PRO A 389 -19.04 -22.36 -5.22
CA PRO A 389 -18.67 -23.34 -4.19
C PRO A 389 -18.79 -24.81 -4.65
N GLU A 390 -19.43 -25.12 -5.79
CA GLU A 390 -19.67 -26.49 -6.30
C GLU A 390 -18.85 -26.85 -7.56
N GLY A 391 -17.67 -26.30 -7.73
CA GLY A 391 -16.77 -26.70 -8.81
C GLY A 391 -15.36 -26.96 -8.28
N LYS A 392 -14.85 -28.21 -8.39
CA LYS A 392 -13.42 -28.46 -8.15
C LYS A 392 -12.58 -27.46 -8.95
N PRO A 393 -11.60 -26.77 -8.34
CA PRO A 393 -10.74 -25.86 -9.09
C PRO A 393 -10.00 -26.67 -10.18
N PRO A 394 -9.84 -26.10 -11.40
CA PRO A 394 -9.13 -26.79 -12.49
C PRO A 394 -7.64 -26.97 -12.22
N PHE A 395 -7.11 -26.48 -11.11
CA PHE A 395 -5.72 -26.68 -10.72
C PHE A 395 -5.62 -26.84 -9.20
N ALA A 396 -5.24 -28.05 -8.78
CA ALA A 396 -4.75 -28.29 -7.43
C ALA A 396 -3.41 -27.57 -7.25
N SER A 397 -3.37 -26.42 -6.61
CA SER A 397 -2.14 -25.82 -6.15
C SER A 397 -1.91 -26.19 -4.68
N SER A 398 -0.90 -27.01 -4.50
CA SER A 398 -0.26 -27.37 -3.24
C SER A 398 0.51 -26.19 -2.62
N ILE A 399 -0.18 -25.13 -2.17
CA ILE A 399 0.42 -24.09 -1.34
C ILE A 399 -0.58 -23.73 -0.22
N VAL A 400 -0.88 -24.72 0.60
CA VAL A 400 -1.49 -24.47 1.91
C VAL A 400 -0.83 -25.43 2.89
N ARG A 401 -0.07 -24.88 3.82
CA ARG A 401 0.57 -25.54 4.95
C ARG A 401 1.86 -26.31 4.62
N GLU A 402 2.97 -25.61 4.45
CA GLU A 402 4.25 -26.13 4.94
C GLU A 402 5.23 -24.97 5.11
N HIS A 403 5.85 -24.95 6.27
CA HIS A 403 6.89 -24.06 6.84
C HIS A 403 6.41 -22.98 7.82
N LEU A 404 5.96 -23.46 8.98
CA LEU A 404 6.26 -22.76 10.23
C LEU A 404 7.53 -23.40 10.80
N PRO A 405 8.66 -22.69 10.96
CA PRO A 405 9.67 -23.11 11.91
C PRO A 405 9.07 -22.92 13.30
N THR A 406 9.00 -24.02 14.03
CA THR A 406 8.82 -24.04 15.48
C THR A 406 9.96 -23.27 16.14
N CYS A 407 9.65 -22.19 16.83
CA CYS A 407 10.31 -21.69 18.05
C CYS A 407 9.29 -20.96 18.89
#